data_10104327ae4e39de00cf0ec2cb7237da
#
_entry.id   10104327ae4e39de00cf0ec2cb7237da
#
_cell.length_a   1.000
_cell.length_b   1.000
_cell.length_c   1.000
_cell.angle_alpha   90.00
_cell.angle_beta   90.00
_cell.angle_gamma   90.00
#
_symmetry.space_group_name_H-M   'P 1'
#
loop_
_entity.id
_entity.type
_entity.pdbx_description
1 polymer ?
#
loop_
_entity_poly.entity_id
_entity_poly.type
_entity_poly.pdbx_seq_one_letter_code
_entity_poly.pdbx_strand_id
1 'polypeptide(L)'
;GFVISSLALKEEKSKSSRQRIEAIEAYQELVDKDFLEDKTSQREMISTILEMLETEEPLHFIEASPGSGKTYAYLLAAFEKATRRRPIWIVTSNLLLQQQLMEDSFTSLETQLGVTVPVVSIRGQRHYIDLSSFKRVISRLKDEPSARTSLTIMGLLVWITETATGDLSECNQVLHQGTLWKEISVKHALETESLYWNRALQAVQKSPIVVTNHAFLIQYASSIAHRVRPIVFVDEVQQFEHALEQFGTSTVNFSNLFQLQQLWTDHHLNALFHFSKEEEHLSRTMNRKLLEICDL
;
A
#
# COMPACT_ATOMS: atom_id res chain seq x y z
N GLY A 1 35.29 3.55 8.27
CA GLY A 1 34.40 3.10 9.31
C GLY A 1 33.31 4.15 9.54
N PHE A 2 32.12 3.92 9.01
CA PHE A 2 30.98 4.76 9.31
C PHE A 2 30.28 4.19 10.54
N VAL A 3 30.25 4.97 11.61
CA VAL A 3 29.46 4.68 12.80
C VAL A 3 28.03 5.10 12.47
N ILE A 4 27.14 4.12 12.35
CA ILE A 4 25.71 4.36 12.36
C ILE A 4 25.35 4.60 13.82
N SER A 5 25.23 5.89 14.20
CA SER A 5 24.60 6.24 15.46
C SER A 5 23.15 5.79 15.39
N SER A 6 22.79 4.88 16.28
CA SER A 6 21.40 4.51 16.53
C SER A 6 20.63 5.78 16.90
N LEU A 7 19.84 6.31 15.97
CA LEU A 7 18.75 7.20 16.30
C LEU A 7 17.80 6.41 17.20
N ALA A 8 17.99 6.54 18.48
CA ALA A 8 17.04 6.10 19.48
C ALA A 8 15.72 6.79 19.14
N LEU A 9 14.74 6.02 18.70
CA LEU A 9 13.36 6.40 18.78
C LEU A 9 13.13 6.78 20.24
N LYS A 10 12.98 8.07 20.51
CA LYS A 10 12.45 8.52 21.79
C LYS A 10 11.09 7.85 21.94
N GLU A 11 11.05 6.78 22.71
CA GLU A 11 9.83 6.35 23.36
C GLU A 11 9.45 7.52 24.29
N GLU A 12 8.70 8.46 23.78
CA GLU A 12 7.91 9.33 24.62
C GLU A 12 6.91 8.42 25.34
N LYS A 13 7.25 8.08 26.55
CA LYS A 13 6.31 7.60 27.55
C LYS A 13 5.33 8.73 27.87
N SER A 14 4.51 9.10 26.90
CA SER A 14 3.27 9.80 27.17
C SER A 14 2.33 8.76 27.79
N LYS A 15 2.20 8.83 29.10
CA LYS A 15 0.99 8.41 29.79
C LYS A 15 -0.11 9.43 29.47
N SER A 16 -0.46 9.55 28.22
CA SER A 16 -1.71 10.16 27.81
C SER A 16 -2.79 9.15 28.17
N SER A 17 -3.57 9.44 29.18
CA SER A 17 -4.89 8.83 29.35
C SER A 17 -5.59 9.02 28.01
N ARG A 18 -5.84 7.91 27.32
CA ARG A 18 -6.52 7.91 26.00
C ARG A 18 -7.86 8.57 26.22
N GLN A 19 -7.98 9.83 25.85
CA GLN A 19 -9.23 10.57 25.92
C GLN A 19 -10.19 9.80 24.98
N ARG A 20 -11.26 9.26 25.55
CA ARG A 20 -12.27 8.52 24.79
C ARG A 20 -12.99 9.53 23.93
N ILE A 21 -12.86 9.41 22.62
CA ILE A 21 -13.57 10.25 21.67
C ILE A 21 -14.92 9.58 21.42
N GLU A 22 -15.99 10.29 21.68
CA GLU A 22 -17.33 9.88 21.29
C GLU A 22 -17.65 10.57 19.95
N ALA A 23 -17.96 9.78 18.92
CA ALA A 23 -18.04 10.27 17.55
C ALA A 23 -19.09 11.35 17.34
N ILE A 24 -20.24 11.23 17.99
CA ILE A 24 -21.32 12.23 17.91
C ILE A 24 -20.94 13.53 18.62
N GLU A 25 -20.29 13.44 19.80
CA GLU A 25 -19.82 14.63 20.52
C GLU A 25 -18.72 15.33 19.73
N ALA A 26 -17.75 14.55 19.18
CA ALA A 26 -16.71 15.08 18.32
C ALA A 26 -17.28 15.73 17.06
N TYR A 27 -18.31 15.14 16.45
CA TYR A 27 -19.00 15.77 15.32
C TYR A 27 -19.60 17.12 15.72
N GLN A 28 -20.30 17.20 16.87
CA GLN A 28 -20.90 18.45 17.32
C GLN A 28 -19.80 19.51 17.62
N GLU A 29 -18.70 19.12 18.23
CA GLU A 29 -17.56 20.01 18.46
C GLU A 29 -16.97 20.58 17.17
N LEU A 30 -16.89 19.77 16.10
CA LEU A 30 -16.42 20.20 14.80
C LEU A 30 -17.41 21.17 14.11
N VAL A 31 -18.72 20.99 14.31
CA VAL A 31 -19.75 21.91 13.84
C VAL A 31 -19.67 23.24 14.62
N ASP A 32 -19.56 23.18 15.95
CA ASP A 32 -19.47 24.37 16.81
C ASP A 32 -18.20 25.20 16.53
N LYS A 33 -17.17 24.58 15.97
CA LYS A 33 -15.91 25.23 15.53
C LYS A 33 -15.99 25.75 14.06
N ASP A 34 -17.13 25.69 13.41
CA ASP A 34 -17.29 26.02 11.99
C ASP A 34 -16.38 25.20 11.05
N PHE A 35 -15.88 24.05 11.50
CA PHE A 35 -15.06 23.18 10.66
C PHE A 35 -15.92 22.28 9.77
N LEU A 36 -17.04 21.80 10.25
CA LEU A 36 -18.03 21.05 9.48
C LEU A 36 -19.36 21.80 9.45
N GLU A 37 -20.06 21.69 8.31
CA GLU A 37 -21.44 22.11 8.20
C GLU A 37 -22.34 21.10 8.93
N ASP A 38 -23.31 21.58 9.72
CA ASP A 38 -24.27 20.69 10.39
C ASP A 38 -25.21 20.04 9.38
N LYS A 39 -25.04 18.74 9.17
CA LYS A 39 -25.84 17.92 8.25
C LYS A 39 -26.48 16.77 9.00
N THR A 40 -27.82 16.76 9.05
CA THR A 40 -28.57 15.66 9.66
C THR A 40 -28.17 14.31 9.08
N SER A 41 -27.99 14.23 7.76
CA SER A 41 -27.57 13.00 7.07
C SER A 41 -26.20 12.49 7.51
N GLN A 42 -25.26 13.40 7.82
CA GLN A 42 -23.94 13.01 8.31
C GLN A 42 -24.01 12.49 9.75
N ARG A 43 -24.81 13.13 10.60
CA ARG A 43 -25.04 12.68 11.98
C ARG A 43 -25.72 11.31 12.02
N GLU A 44 -26.76 11.11 11.20
CA GLU A 44 -27.46 9.84 11.04
C GLU A 44 -26.48 8.74 10.55
N MET A 45 -25.61 9.07 9.59
CA MET A 45 -24.60 8.13 9.09
C MET A 45 -23.63 7.70 10.19
N ILE A 46 -23.13 8.62 11.03
CA ILE A 46 -22.27 8.29 12.17
C ILE A 46 -22.99 7.29 13.09
N SER A 47 -24.23 7.60 13.47
CA SER A 47 -25.04 6.73 14.35
C SER A 47 -25.25 5.36 13.72
N THR A 48 -25.60 5.30 12.45
CA THR A 48 -25.80 4.05 11.71
C THR A 48 -24.50 3.22 11.66
N ILE A 49 -23.33 3.83 11.38
CA ILE A 49 -22.04 3.11 11.40
C ILE A 49 -21.77 2.56 12.80
N LEU A 50 -21.98 3.35 13.84
CA LEU A 50 -21.76 2.89 15.22
C LEU A 50 -22.67 1.70 15.59
N GLU A 51 -23.94 1.74 15.20
CA GLU A 51 -24.88 0.63 15.38
C GLU A 51 -24.43 -0.62 14.63
N MET A 52 -24.05 -0.49 13.35
CA MET A 52 -23.52 -1.60 12.53
C MET A 52 -22.29 -2.25 13.15
N LEU A 53 -21.43 -1.46 13.80
CA LEU A 53 -20.23 -1.97 14.46
C LEU A 53 -20.56 -2.81 15.73
N GLU A 54 -21.74 -2.72 16.28
CA GLU A 54 -22.20 -3.52 17.44
C GLU A 54 -22.97 -4.78 17.03
N THR A 55 -23.32 -4.93 15.74
CA THR A 55 -24.02 -6.12 15.25
C THR A 55 -23.05 -7.26 14.96
N GLU A 56 -23.58 -8.49 14.89
CA GLU A 56 -22.83 -9.69 14.48
C GLU A 56 -22.89 -9.92 12.95
N GLU A 57 -23.59 -9.08 12.23
CA GLU A 57 -23.71 -9.20 10.78
C GLU A 57 -22.36 -8.95 10.11
N PRO A 58 -21.93 -9.84 9.18
CA PRO A 58 -20.61 -9.77 8.60
C PRO A 58 -20.43 -8.70 7.52
N LEU A 59 -21.53 -8.16 6.97
CA LEU A 59 -21.50 -7.24 5.84
C LEU A 59 -22.63 -6.21 5.92
N HIS A 60 -22.27 -4.94 5.78
CA HIS A 60 -23.20 -3.82 5.72
C HIS A 60 -22.91 -2.95 4.52
N PHE A 61 -23.94 -2.34 3.95
CA PHE A 61 -23.84 -1.37 2.88
C PHE A 61 -24.46 -0.05 3.31
N ILE A 62 -23.75 1.04 3.06
CA ILE A 62 -24.23 2.40 3.30
C ILE A 62 -24.18 3.16 1.98
N GLU A 63 -25.32 3.61 1.52
CA GLU A 63 -25.42 4.51 0.38
C GLU A 63 -25.61 5.96 0.87
N ALA A 64 -24.82 6.86 0.33
CA ALA A 64 -24.92 8.27 0.67
C ALA A 64 -24.53 9.15 -0.52
N SER A 65 -25.25 10.24 -0.70
CA SER A 65 -25.02 11.19 -1.80
C SER A 65 -23.63 11.80 -1.76
N PRO A 66 -23.04 12.19 -2.90
CA PRO A 66 -21.82 12.98 -2.93
C PRO A 66 -21.97 14.25 -2.07
N GLY A 67 -20.91 14.59 -1.33
CA GLY A 67 -20.93 15.77 -0.45
C GLY A 67 -21.69 15.62 0.87
N SER A 68 -22.24 14.44 1.18
CA SER A 68 -22.91 14.16 2.46
C SER A 68 -21.96 14.09 3.68
N GLY A 69 -20.65 14.17 3.48
CA GLY A 69 -19.67 14.10 4.56
C GLY A 69 -19.27 12.68 4.95
N LYS A 70 -19.42 11.68 4.06
CA LYS A 70 -19.08 10.26 4.30
C LYS A 70 -17.74 10.07 4.99
N THR A 71 -16.71 10.73 4.49
CA THR A 71 -15.33 10.59 4.98
C THR A 71 -15.23 10.91 6.47
N TYR A 72 -15.70 12.05 6.89
CA TYR A 72 -15.66 12.42 8.30
C TYR A 72 -16.58 11.54 9.16
N ALA A 73 -17.70 11.06 8.62
CA ALA A 73 -18.59 10.17 9.35
C ALA A 73 -17.91 8.85 9.71
N TYR A 74 -17.30 8.15 8.74
CA TYR A 74 -16.62 6.89 9.04
C TYR A 74 -15.31 7.08 9.81
N LEU A 75 -14.60 8.22 9.65
CA LEU A 75 -13.41 8.54 10.42
C LEU A 75 -13.74 8.74 11.90
N LEU A 76 -14.78 9.50 12.23
CA LEU A 76 -15.19 9.70 13.61
C LEU A 76 -15.63 8.39 14.28
N ALA A 77 -16.38 7.55 13.57
CA ALA A 77 -16.73 6.21 14.05
C ALA A 77 -15.48 5.32 14.26
N ALA A 78 -14.49 5.42 13.36
CA ALA A 78 -13.23 4.70 13.51
C ALA A 78 -12.43 5.23 14.72
N PHE A 79 -12.41 6.53 14.97
CA PHE A 79 -11.72 7.12 16.11
C PHE A 79 -12.31 6.63 17.44
N GLU A 80 -13.64 6.47 17.52
CA GLU A 80 -14.31 5.96 18.71
C GLU A 80 -14.04 4.45 18.92
N LYS A 81 -14.21 3.64 17.88
CA LYS A 81 -14.30 2.17 18.01
C LYS A 81 -13.01 1.42 17.77
N ALA A 82 -12.05 2.00 17.04
CA ALA A 82 -10.82 1.29 16.72
C ALA A 82 -9.95 1.04 17.94
N THR A 83 -9.50 -0.19 18.09
CA THR A 83 -8.55 -0.61 19.13
C THR A 83 -7.50 -1.55 18.53
N ARG A 84 -6.39 -1.78 19.23
CA ARG A 84 -5.40 -2.78 18.79
C ARG A 84 -5.96 -4.21 18.73
N ARG A 85 -7.00 -4.53 19.50
CA ARG A 85 -7.65 -5.84 19.49
C ARG A 85 -8.74 -5.95 18.43
N ARG A 86 -9.33 -4.82 18.06
CA ARG A 86 -10.37 -4.68 17.04
C ARG A 86 -9.98 -3.52 16.11
N PRO A 87 -8.95 -3.71 15.26
CA PRO A 87 -8.49 -2.65 14.39
C PRO A 87 -9.49 -2.38 13.27
N ILE A 88 -9.51 -1.13 12.82
CA ILE A 88 -10.34 -0.70 11.68
C ILE A 88 -9.40 -0.39 10.51
N TRP A 89 -9.68 -1.00 9.37
CA TRP A 89 -9.00 -0.73 8.12
C TRP A 89 -9.88 0.12 7.23
N ILE A 90 -9.37 1.26 6.80
CA ILE A 90 -10.02 2.16 5.87
C ILE A 90 -9.37 1.97 4.52
N VAL A 91 -10.18 1.58 3.54
CA VAL A 91 -9.70 1.13 2.23
C VAL A 91 -10.28 2.05 1.17
N THR A 92 -9.40 2.82 0.53
CA THR A 92 -9.76 3.78 -0.52
C THR A 92 -9.54 3.17 -1.91
N SER A 93 -10.11 3.77 -2.94
CA SER A 93 -10.01 3.23 -4.29
C SER A 93 -8.62 3.36 -4.92
N ASN A 94 -7.84 4.38 -4.54
CA ASN A 94 -6.53 4.64 -5.13
C ASN A 94 -5.55 5.32 -4.16
N LEU A 95 -4.30 5.44 -4.59
CA LEU A 95 -3.22 6.02 -3.80
C LEU A 95 -3.38 7.51 -3.52
N LEU A 96 -3.98 8.26 -4.44
CA LEU A 96 -4.20 9.71 -4.26
C LEU A 96 -5.21 9.95 -3.14
N LEU A 97 -6.32 9.24 -3.14
CA LEU A 97 -7.32 9.32 -2.07
C LEU A 97 -6.76 8.83 -0.74
N GLN A 98 -5.92 7.78 -0.75
CA GLN A 98 -5.21 7.33 0.43
C GLN A 98 -4.32 8.43 1.03
N GLN A 99 -3.59 9.15 0.19
CA GLN A 99 -2.74 10.26 0.61
C GLN A 99 -3.56 11.44 1.13
N GLN A 100 -4.60 11.86 0.41
CA GLN A 100 -5.50 12.93 0.85
C GLN A 100 -6.16 12.60 2.19
N LEU A 101 -6.56 11.35 2.40
CA LEU A 101 -7.15 10.94 3.66
C LEU A 101 -6.16 11.12 4.82
N MET A 102 -4.89 10.76 4.63
CA MET A 102 -3.85 10.88 5.64
C MET A 102 -3.44 12.35 5.90
N GLU A 103 -3.13 13.08 4.83
CA GLU A 103 -2.56 14.43 4.92
C GLU A 103 -3.61 15.49 5.27
N ASP A 104 -4.81 15.38 4.71
CA ASP A 104 -5.87 16.36 4.91
C ASP A 104 -6.84 15.94 6.01
N SER A 105 -7.53 14.79 5.84
CA SER A 105 -8.67 14.46 6.70
C SER A 105 -8.24 14.07 8.11
N PHE A 106 -7.25 13.17 8.25
CA PHE A 106 -6.76 12.76 9.58
C PHE A 106 -6.09 13.92 10.30
N THR A 107 -5.16 14.63 9.62
CA THR A 107 -4.42 15.74 10.21
C THR A 107 -5.36 16.87 10.66
N SER A 108 -6.38 17.17 9.86
CA SER A 108 -7.38 18.19 10.21
C SER A 108 -8.20 17.76 11.43
N LEU A 109 -8.69 16.52 11.46
CA LEU A 109 -9.45 16.01 12.61
C LEU A 109 -8.64 16.01 13.89
N GLU A 110 -7.40 15.53 13.86
CA GLU A 110 -6.51 15.54 15.01
C GLU A 110 -6.26 16.95 15.55
N THR A 111 -6.04 17.90 14.61
CA THR A 111 -5.81 19.30 14.95
C THR A 111 -7.06 19.93 15.57
N GLN A 112 -8.22 19.74 14.97
CA GLN A 112 -9.47 20.36 15.43
C GLN A 112 -9.96 19.77 16.76
N LEU A 113 -9.79 18.47 16.96
CA LEU A 113 -10.21 17.78 18.18
C LEU A 113 -9.12 17.80 19.28
N GLY A 114 -7.90 18.26 18.97
CA GLY A 114 -6.80 18.27 19.93
C GLY A 114 -6.37 16.88 20.38
N VAL A 115 -6.53 15.86 19.52
CA VAL A 115 -6.24 14.46 19.82
C VAL A 115 -5.20 13.90 18.86
N THR A 116 -4.53 12.83 19.26
CA THR A 116 -3.66 12.04 18.38
C THR A 116 -4.15 10.61 18.32
N VAL A 117 -4.50 10.14 17.14
CA VAL A 117 -4.98 8.78 16.91
C VAL A 117 -3.90 7.99 16.17
N PRO A 118 -3.41 6.88 16.74
CA PRO A 118 -2.42 6.06 16.06
C PRO A 118 -2.99 5.48 14.77
N VAL A 119 -2.54 5.99 13.65
CA VAL A 119 -2.90 5.55 12.30
C VAL A 119 -1.64 5.18 11.52
N VAL A 120 -1.76 4.15 10.68
CA VAL A 120 -0.70 3.72 9.77
C VAL A 120 -1.25 3.66 8.36
N SER A 121 -0.54 4.28 7.43
CA SER A 121 -0.80 4.13 6.00
C SER A 121 0.11 3.04 5.44
N ILE A 122 -0.44 2.10 4.67
CA ILE A 122 0.33 1.04 4.00
C ILE A 122 -0.06 0.93 2.54
N ARG A 123 0.93 0.77 1.68
CA ARG A 123 0.80 0.56 0.24
C ARG A 123 1.32 -0.81 -0.15
N GLY A 124 1.14 -1.20 -1.42
CA GLY A 124 1.70 -2.45 -1.92
C GLY A 124 3.24 -2.45 -1.82
N GLN A 125 3.84 -3.63 -1.66
CA GLN A 125 5.29 -3.81 -1.47
C GLN A 125 6.14 -3.09 -2.53
N ARG A 126 5.65 -2.95 -3.77
CA ARG A 126 6.36 -2.28 -4.87
C ARG A 126 6.56 -0.78 -4.66
N HIS A 127 5.92 -0.21 -3.65
CA HIS A 127 6.14 1.19 -3.25
C HIS A 127 7.31 1.36 -2.28
N TYR A 128 7.86 0.27 -1.75
CA TYR A 128 8.96 0.34 -0.78
C TYR A 128 10.29 0.02 -1.43
N ILE A 129 11.33 0.74 -1.01
CA ILE A 129 12.69 0.49 -1.49
C ILE A 129 13.24 -0.82 -0.90
N ASP A 130 13.86 -1.61 -1.77
CA ASP A 130 14.72 -2.73 -1.38
C ASP A 130 16.19 -2.31 -1.42
N LEU A 131 16.79 -2.18 -0.26
CA LEU A 131 18.17 -1.73 -0.12
C LEU A 131 19.16 -2.69 -0.79
N SER A 132 18.87 -3.98 -0.81
CA SER A 132 19.71 -4.99 -1.46
C SER A 132 19.70 -4.83 -2.97
N SER A 133 18.52 -4.61 -3.56
CA SER A 133 18.37 -4.31 -4.98
C SER A 133 19.00 -2.97 -5.34
N PHE A 134 18.82 -1.95 -4.50
CA PHE A 134 19.45 -0.64 -4.70
C PHE A 134 20.98 -0.74 -4.71
N LYS A 135 21.57 -1.48 -3.78
CA LYS A 135 23.02 -1.74 -3.73
C LYS A 135 23.52 -2.44 -5.00
N ARG A 136 22.77 -3.43 -5.50
CA ARG A 136 23.12 -4.11 -6.77
C ARG A 136 23.08 -3.15 -7.96
N VAL A 137 22.08 -2.28 -8.03
CA VAL A 137 21.98 -1.26 -9.08
C VAL A 137 23.16 -0.31 -9.04
N ILE A 138 23.52 0.21 -7.86
CA ILE A 138 24.70 1.08 -7.70
C ILE A 138 25.98 0.36 -8.19
N SER A 139 26.15 -0.91 -7.80
CA SER A 139 27.33 -1.69 -8.18
C SER A 139 27.44 -1.91 -9.69
N ARG A 140 26.31 -2.14 -10.37
CA ARG A 140 26.24 -2.30 -11.83
C ARG A 140 26.53 -1.00 -12.58
N LEU A 141 26.06 0.12 -12.05
CA LEU A 141 26.17 1.43 -12.71
C LEU A 141 27.53 2.14 -12.48
N LYS A 142 28.48 1.49 -11.78
CA LYS A 142 29.81 2.09 -11.52
C LYS A 142 30.60 2.42 -12.77
N ASP A 143 30.37 1.68 -13.86
CA ASP A 143 31.29 1.71 -15.00
C ASP A 143 30.95 2.79 -16.05
N GLU A 144 29.74 3.37 -16.08
CA GLU A 144 29.41 4.59 -16.86
C GLU A 144 27.95 5.02 -16.70
N PRO A 145 27.56 5.61 -15.57
CA PRO A 145 26.20 6.11 -15.42
C PRO A 145 26.00 7.41 -16.21
N SER A 146 24.85 7.59 -16.84
CA SER A 146 24.48 8.91 -17.36
C SER A 146 24.45 9.94 -16.21
N ALA A 147 24.75 11.21 -16.50
CA ALA A 147 24.69 12.28 -15.49
C ALA A 147 23.32 12.32 -14.77
N ARG A 148 22.23 12.07 -15.49
CA ARG A 148 20.88 12.01 -14.91
C ARG A 148 20.73 10.84 -13.93
N THR A 149 21.24 9.67 -14.29
CA THR A 149 21.20 8.48 -13.41
C THR A 149 22.04 8.71 -12.16
N SER A 150 23.22 9.32 -12.29
CA SER A 150 24.07 9.66 -11.16
C SER A 150 23.37 10.61 -10.19
N LEU A 151 22.75 11.68 -10.68
CA LEU A 151 21.97 12.62 -9.87
C LEU A 151 20.82 11.93 -9.15
N THR A 152 20.10 11.04 -9.84
CA THR A 152 19.01 10.27 -9.21
C THR A 152 19.52 9.37 -8.09
N ILE A 153 20.64 8.67 -8.31
CA ILE A 153 21.23 7.80 -7.27
C ILE A 153 21.69 8.64 -6.08
N MET A 154 22.34 9.79 -6.32
CA MET A 154 22.75 10.70 -5.23
C MET A 154 21.53 11.20 -4.43
N GLY A 155 20.47 11.63 -5.12
CA GLY A 155 19.23 12.04 -4.45
C GLY A 155 18.60 10.92 -3.62
N LEU A 156 18.57 9.69 -4.15
CA LEU A 156 18.08 8.53 -3.42
C LEU A 156 18.94 8.18 -2.20
N LEU A 157 20.28 8.31 -2.31
CA LEU A 157 21.19 8.10 -1.19
C LEU A 157 20.91 9.10 -0.05
N VAL A 158 20.70 10.38 -0.37
CA VAL A 158 20.32 11.39 0.62
C VAL A 158 18.95 11.03 1.23
N TRP A 159 17.95 10.76 0.39
CA TRP A 159 16.62 10.42 0.86
C TRP A 159 16.58 9.18 1.76
N ILE A 160 17.36 8.13 1.46
CA ILE A 160 17.45 6.92 2.31
C ILE A 160 17.96 7.25 3.71
N THR A 161 18.79 8.28 3.88
CA THR A 161 19.26 8.67 5.22
C THR A 161 18.21 9.43 6.03
N GLU A 162 17.18 9.96 5.40
CA GLU A 162 16.13 10.79 6.00
C GLU A 162 14.80 10.05 6.15
N THR A 163 14.50 9.10 5.23
CA THR A 163 13.21 8.41 5.25
C THR A 163 13.04 7.48 6.44
N ALA A 164 11.91 7.59 7.12
CA ALA A 164 11.49 6.65 8.16
C ALA A 164 10.74 5.43 7.58
N THR A 165 10.06 5.62 6.46
CA THR A 165 9.12 4.66 5.86
C THR A 165 9.73 3.82 4.76
N GLY A 166 10.67 4.39 3.99
CA GLY A 166 11.20 3.81 2.76
C GLY A 166 10.19 3.75 1.61
N ASP A 167 9.06 4.47 1.72
CA ASP A 167 8.05 4.57 0.67
C ASP A 167 8.56 5.48 -0.44
N LEU A 168 8.84 4.89 -1.60
CA LEU A 168 9.36 5.58 -2.78
C LEU A 168 8.47 6.73 -3.28
N SER A 169 7.19 6.73 -2.94
CA SER A 169 6.28 7.82 -3.31
C SER A 169 6.53 9.12 -2.55
N GLU A 170 7.26 9.05 -1.43
CA GLU A 170 7.69 10.22 -0.67
C GLU A 170 8.90 10.91 -1.31
N CYS A 171 9.55 10.25 -2.27
CA CYS A 171 10.65 10.84 -3.00
C CYS A 171 10.18 11.97 -3.91
N ASN A 172 11.03 12.98 -4.07
CA ASN A 172 10.80 14.05 -5.03
C ASN A 172 10.58 13.48 -6.44
N GLN A 173 9.55 13.97 -7.14
CA GLN A 173 9.18 13.53 -8.50
C GLN A 173 10.33 13.67 -9.51
N VAL A 174 11.28 14.58 -9.30
CA VAL A 174 12.48 14.74 -10.14
C VAL A 174 13.36 13.48 -10.15
N LEU A 175 13.30 12.69 -9.07
CA LEU A 175 14.03 11.43 -8.96
C LEU A 175 13.31 10.25 -9.64
N HIS A 176 12.06 10.45 -10.12
CA HIS A 176 11.26 9.41 -10.74
C HIS A 176 11.84 8.97 -12.10
N GLN A 177 12.53 7.86 -12.11
CA GLN A 177 12.92 7.13 -13.33
C GLN A 177 12.24 5.78 -13.32
N GLY A 178 11.20 5.60 -14.14
CA GLY A 178 10.31 4.44 -14.09
C GLY A 178 10.98 3.06 -14.15
N THR A 179 12.08 2.93 -14.89
CA THR A 179 12.88 1.69 -14.96
C THR A 179 13.67 1.46 -13.69
N LEU A 180 14.33 2.48 -13.16
CA LEU A 180 15.11 2.41 -11.92
C LEU A 180 14.20 2.06 -10.73
N TRP A 181 13.03 2.68 -10.63
CA TRP A 181 12.04 2.39 -9.61
C TRP A 181 11.67 0.90 -9.54
N LYS A 182 11.37 0.32 -10.71
CA LYS A 182 11.05 -1.12 -10.82
C LYS A 182 12.19 -2.03 -10.38
N GLU A 183 13.43 -1.58 -10.53
CA GLU A 183 14.63 -2.35 -10.17
C GLU A 183 14.90 -2.30 -8.67
N ILE A 184 14.69 -1.15 -8.02
CA ILE A 184 15.02 -0.93 -6.62
C ILE A 184 13.85 -1.19 -5.66
N SER A 185 12.64 -1.40 -6.17
CA SER A 185 11.47 -1.70 -5.35
C SER A 185 11.42 -3.18 -4.91
N VAL A 186 10.72 -3.44 -3.81
CA VAL A 186 10.48 -4.80 -3.32
C VAL A 186 9.67 -5.60 -4.34
N LYS A 187 10.24 -6.71 -4.86
CA LYS A 187 9.62 -7.53 -5.91
C LYS A 187 8.80 -8.70 -5.36
N HIS A 188 9.32 -9.36 -4.33
CA HIS A 188 8.73 -10.56 -3.75
C HIS A 188 8.63 -10.42 -2.23
N ALA A 189 7.41 -10.43 -1.70
CA ALA A 189 7.16 -10.21 -0.27
C ALA A 189 7.69 -11.34 0.64
N LEU A 190 7.88 -12.53 0.08
CA LEU A 190 8.27 -13.72 0.85
C LEU A 190 9.79 -13.96 0.90
N GLU A 191 10.55 -13.34 0.00
CA GLU A 191 11.99 -13.59 -0.16
C GLU A 191 12.88 -12.42 0.25
N THR A 192 12.30 -11.26 0.54
CA THR A 192 13.07 -10.07 0.85
C THR A 192 13.07 -9.79 2.34
N GLU A 193 14.26 -9.74 2.91
CA GLU A 193 14.53 -9.10 4.19
C GLU A 193 14.42 -7.56 4.05
N SER A 194 13.44 -7.06 3.27
CA SER A 194 13.25 -5.63 3.08
C SER A 194 12.90 -4.97 4.40
N LEU A 195 13.86 -4.24 4.94
CA LEU A 195 13.75 -3.58 6.23
C LEU A 195 12.48 -2.70 6.32
N TYR A 196 12.23 -1.89 5.31
CA TYR A 196 11.12 -0.94 5.31
C TYR A 196 9.77 -1.63 5.15
N TRP A 197 9.66 -2.59 4.23
CA TRP A 197 8.44 -3.36 4.06
C TRP A 197 8.05 -4.13 5.32
N ASN A 198 9.01 -4.81 5.94
CA ASN A 198 8.78 -5.55 7.18
C ASN A 198 8.38 -4.63 8.34
N ARG A 199 8.99 -3.43 8.43
CA ARG A 199 8.57 -2.41 9.40
C ARG A 199 7.14 -1.94 9.17
N ALA A 200 6.76 -1.69 7.90
CA ALA A 200 5.39 -1.30 7.54
C ALA A 200 4.38 -2.38 7.96
N LEU A 201 4.65 -3.66 7.67
CA LEU A 201 3.80 -4.77 8.08
C LEU A 201 3.71 -4.90 9.62
N GLN A 202 4.80 -4.70 10.34
CA GLN A 202 4.78 -4.70 11.80
C GLN A 202 3.98 -3.53 12.37
N ALA A 203 4.05 -2.35 11.75
CA ALA A 203 3.28 -1.18 12.13
C ALA A 203 1.78 -1.44 11.96
N VAL A 204 1.36 -2.05 10.85
CA VAL A 204 -0.04 -2.48 10.61
C VAL A 204 -0.56 -3.37 11.73
N GLN A 205 0.23 -4.33 12.18
CA GLN A 205 -0.18 -5.26 13.25
C GLN A 205 -0.37 -4.58 14.61
N LYS A 206 0.23 -3.42 14.82
CA LYS A 206 0.21 -2.69 16.10
C LYS A 206 -0.74 -1.50 16.09
N SER A 207 -1.18 -1.06 14.93
CA SER A 207 -2.04 0.12 14.79
C SER A 207 -3.51 -0.21 14.97
N PRO A 208 -4.28 0.62 15.69
CA PRO A 208 -5.74 0.49 15.75
C PRO A 208 -6.42 0.93 14.46
N ILE A 209 -5.83 1.87 13.71
CA ILE A 209 -6.38 2.30 12.41
C ILE A 209 -5.32 2.11 11.34
N VAL A 210 -5.72 1.50 10.23
CA VAL A 210 -4.87 1.31 9.05
C VAL A 210 -5.58 1.89 7.85
N VAL A 211 -4.86 2.72 7.08
CA VAL A 211 -5.34 3.26 5.81
C VAL A 211 -4.60 2.58 4.68
N THR A 212 -5.35 2.08 3.70
CA THR A 212 -4.79 1.39 2.55
C THR A 212 -5.69 1.57 1.32
N ASN A 213 -5.42 0.85 0.23
CA ASN A 213 -6.22 0.89 -0.99
C ASN A 213 -6.74 -0.49 -1.41
N HIS A 214 -7.69 -0.50 -2.35
CA HIS A 214 -8.34 -1.70 -2.85
C HIS A 214 -7.33 -2.76 -3.32
N ALA A 215 -6.33 -2.36 -4.10
CA ALA A 215 -5.32 -3.28 -4.62
C ALA A 215 -4.52 -3.98 -3.50
N PHE A 216 -4.17 -3.24 -2.46
CA PHE A 216 -3.50 -3.81 -1.29
C PHE A 216 -4.41 -4.80 -0.56
N LEU A 217 -5.66 -4.43 -0.30
CA LEU A 217 -6.61 -5.32 0.37
C LEU A 217 -6.76 -6.63 -0.39
N ILE A 218 -6.99 -6.58 -1.71
CA ILE A 218 -7.15 -7.76 -2.55
C ILE A 218 -5.90 -8.66 -2.50
N GLN A 219 -4.73 -8.05 -2.60
CA GLN A 219 -3.46 -8.80 -2.68
C GLN A 219 -3.05 -9.43 -1.34
N TYR A 220 -3.32 -8.75 -0.22
CA TYR A 220 -2.77 -9.14 1.08
C TYR A 220 -3.82 -9.59 2.11
N ALA A 221 -5.12 -9.48 1.81
CA ALA A 221 -6.19 -9.84 2.75
C ALA A 221 -6.02 -11.24 3.33
N SER A 222 -5.76 -12.24 2.50
CA SER A 222 -5.58 -13.63 2.94
C SER A 222 -4.37 -13.82 3.85
N SER A 223 -3.26 -13.17 3.58
CA SER A 223 -2.02 -13.31 4.36
C SER A 223 -2.06 -12.59 5.71
N ILE A 224 -2.82 -11.50 5.80
CA ILE A 224 -2.92 -10.67 7.00
C ILE A 224 -4.11 -11.08 7.85
N ALA A 225 -5.22 -11.53 7.27
CA ALA A 225 -6.44 -11.94 7.97
C ALA A 225 -6.21 -13.08 8.98
N HIS A 226 -5.21 -13.93 8.76
CA HIS A 226 -4.84 -14.97 9.73
C HIS A 226 -4.24 -14.42 11.04
N ARG A 227 -3.67 -13.21 10.99
CA ARG A 227 -2.98 -12.60 12.13
C ARG A 227 -3.79 -11.50 12.81
N VAL A 228 -4.60 -10.81 12.03
CA VAL A 228 -5.42 -9.67 12.47
C VAL A 228 -6.80 -9.82 11.84
N ARG A 229 -7.85 -9.70 12.63
CA ARG A 229 -9.24 -9.68 12.12
C ARG A 229 -9.77 -8.25 12.18
N PRO A 230 -9.44 -7.41 11.19
CA PRO A 230 -9.90 -6.03 11.18
C PRO A 230 -11.37 -5.94 10.80
N ILE A 231 -12.02 -4.88 11.26
CA ILE A 231 -13.20 -4.37 10.59
C ILE A 231 -12.73 -3.57 9.38
N VAL A 232 -13.35 -3.76 8.25
CA VAL A 232 -12.92 -3.13 7.00
C VAL A 232 -13.99 -2.16 6.51
N PHE A 233 -13.63 -0.89 6.39
CA PHE A 233 -14.43 0.14 5.74
C PHE A 233 -13.93 0.29 4.30
N VAL A 234 -14.74 -0.09 3.34
CA VAL A 234 -14.41 0.05 1.92
C VAL A 234 -15.11 1.27 1.37
N ASP A 235 -14.35 2.33 1.10
CA ASP A 235 -14.84 3.52 0.42
C ASP A 235 -14.88 3.29 -1.09
N GLU A 236 -15.86 3.89 -1.79
CA GLU A 236 -16.05 3.74 -3.23
C GLU A 236 -16.14 2.25 -3.67
N VAL A 237 -17.01 1.48 -3.01
CA VAL A 237 -17.15 0.01 -3.21
C VAL A 237 -17.40 -0.38 -4.67
N GLN A 238 -18.02 0.47 -5.48
CA GLN A 238 -18.19 0.26 -6.92
C GLN A 238 -16.84 0.18 -7.68
N GLN A 239 -15.79 0.84 -7.17
CA GLN A 239 -14.46 0.75 -7.74
C GLN A 239 -13.69 -0.49 -7.25
N PHE A 240 -14.15 -1.10 -6.15
CA PHE A 240 -13.54 -2.32 -5.61
C PHE A 240 -13.77 -3.52 -6.54
N GLU A 241 -14.97 -3.63 -7.14
CA GLU A 241 -15.27 -4.65 -8.15
C GLU A 241 -14.28 -4.55 -9.33
N HIS A 242 -14.08 -3.34 -9.85
CA HIS A 242 -13.11 -3.13 -10.93
C HIS A 242 -11.67 -3.48 -10.53
N ALA A 243 -11.27 -3.19 -9.30
CA ALA A 243 -9.97 -3.58 -8.78
C ALA A 243 -9.82 -5.12 -8.69
N LEU A 244 -10.89 -5.85 -8.32
CA LEU A 244 -10.92 -7.31 -8.32
C LEU A 244 -10.78 -7.89 -9.74
N GLU A 245 -11.48 -7.33 -10.71
CA GLU A 245 -11.36 -7.73 -12.12
C GLU A 245 -9.93 -7.52 -12.64
N GLN A 246 -9.33 -6.35 -12.36
CA GLN A 246 -7.95 -6.07 -12.75
C GLN A 246 -6.95 -7.04 -12.09
N PHE A 247 -7.16 -7.39 -10.84
CA PHE A 247 -6.31 -8.35 -10.13
C PHE A 247 -6.41 -9.76 -10.69
N GLY A 248 -7.62 -10.18 -11.12
CA GLY A 248 -7.87 -11.48 -11.75
C GLY A 248 -7.42 -11.54 -13.21
N THR A 249 -7.10 -10.41 -13.83
CA THR A 249 -6.72 -10.34 -15.24
C THR A 249 -5.22 -10.58 -15.43
N SER A 250 -4.85 -11.55 -16.23
CA SER A 250 -3.47 -11.77 -16.66
C SER A 250 -3.24 -11.11 -18.02
N THR A 251 -2.32 -10.15 -18.07
CA THR A 251 -1.94 -9.52 -19.34
C THR A 251 -0.69 -10.19 -19.89
N VAL A 252 -0.80 -10.75 -21.09
CA VAL A 252 0.33 -11.29 -21.83
C VAL A 252 0.80 -10.23 -22.83
N ASN A 253 2.04 -9.78 -22.68
CA ASN A 253 2.61 -8.81 -23.60
C ASN A 253 3.33 -9.54 -24.72
N PHE A 254 3.01 -9.21 -25.98
CA PHE A 254 3.65 -9.81 -27.16
C PHE A 254 5.18 -9.67 -27.15
N SER A 255 5.71 -8.54 -26.69
CA SER A 255 7.16 -8.36 -26.56
C SER A 255 7.81 -9.35 -25.57
N ASN A 256 7.12 -9.71 -24.50
CA ASN A 256 7.59 -10.72 -23.54
C ASN A 256 7.52 -12.13 -24.14
N LEU A 257 6.48 -12.43 -24.92
CA LEU A 257 6.38 -13.70 -25.66
C LEU A 257 7.51 -13.83 -26.69
N PHE A 258 7.80 -12.75 -27.41
CA PHE A 258 8.90 -12.72 -28.37
C PHE A 258 10.27 -12.91 -27.71
N GLN A 259 10.50 -12.27 -26.56
CA GLN A 259 11.73 -12.48 -25.77
C GLN A 259 11.84 -13.91 -25.27
N LEU A 260 10.73 -14.50 -24.76
CA LEU A 260 10.70 -15.90 -24.34
C LEU A 260 10.99 -16.84 -25.52
N GLN A 261 10.45 -16.55 -26.71
CA GLN A 261 10.73 -17.31 -27.92
C GLN A 261 12.21 -17.23 -28.29
N GLN A 262 12.83 -16.03 -28.28
CA GLN A 262 14.25 -15.87 -28.54
C GLN A 262 15.13 -16.63 -27.54
N LEU A 263 14.81 -16.55 -26.25
CA LEU A 263 15.51 -17.31 -25.22
C LEU A 263 15.38 -18.82 -25.41
N TRP A 264 14.21 -19.28 -25.90
CA TRP A 264 13.94 -20.71 -26.12
C TRP A 264 14.61 -21.26 -27.36
N THR A 265 14.79 -20.44 -28.39
CA THR A 265 15.47 -20.82 -29.64
C THR A 265 16.99 -20.69 -29.52
N ASP A 266 17.48 -20.01 -28.49
CA ASP A 266 18.94 -19.84 -28.28
C ASP A 266 19.54 -21.19 -27.83
N HIS A 267 20.32 -21.82 -28.71
CA HIS A 267 20.91 -23.15 -28.49
C HIS A 267 21.75 -23.28 -27.21
N HIS A 268 22.11 -22.16 -26.58
CA HIS A 268 22.82 -22.15 -25.30
C HIS A 268 22.00 -22.65 -24.11
N LEU A 269 20.67 -22.53 -24.14
CA LEU A 269 19.81 -23.04 -23.05
C LEU A 269 19.70 -24.57 -23.08
N ASN A 270 19.68 -25.18 -24.26
CA ASN A 270 19.68 -26.65 -24.40
C ASN A 270 20.98 -27.29 -23.88
N ALA A 271 22.08 -26.56 -23.82
CA ALA A 271 23.36 -27.03 -23.26
C ALA A 271 23.42 -26.93 -21.71
N LEU A 272 22.57 -26.09 -21.10
CA LEU A 272 22.55 -25.86 -19.65
C LEU A 272 21.54 -26.76 -18.93
N PHE A 273 20.49 -27.20 -19.63
CA PHE A 273 19.43 -28.05 -19.07
C PHE A 273 19.41 -29.39 -19.80
N HIS A 274 19.72 -30.48 -19.11
CA HIS A 274 19.52 -31.84 -19.62
C HIS A 274 18.01 -32.16 -19.55
N PHE A 275 17.27 -31.79 -20.59
CA PHE A 275 15.87 -32.16 -20.71
C PHE A 275 15.69 -33.64 -21.01
N SER A 276 14.71 -34.25 -20.38
CA SER A 276 14.21 -35.58 -20.79
C SER A 276 13.58 -35.51 -22.16
N LYS A 277 13.45 -36.65 -22.84
CA LYS A 277 12.81 -36.70 -24.18
C LYS A 277 11.38 -36.15 -24.18
N GLU A 278 10.66 -36.28 -23.06
CA GLU A 278 9.30 -35.74 -22.90
C GLU A 278 9.32 -34.21 -22.74
N GLU A 279 10.27 -33.67 -21.98
CA GLU A 279 10.47 -32.23 -21.83
C GLU A 279 10.90 -31.55 -23.12
N GLU A 280 11.76 -32.21 -23.92
CA GLU A 280 12.10 -31.75 -25.29
C GLU A 280 10.91 -31.69 -26.21
N HIS A 281 10.00 -32.71 -26.15
CA HIS A 281 8.81 -32.73 -26.96
C HIS A 281 7.82 -31.64 -26.55
N LEU A 282 7.65 -31.40 -25.26
CA LEU A 282 6.84 -30.34 -24.70
C LEU A 282 7.38 -28.95 -25.11
N SER A 283 8.69 -28.78 -25.03
CA SER A 283 9.42 -27.59 -25.46
C SER A 283 9.19 -27.26 -26.93
N ARG A 284 9.35 -28.25 -27.80
CA ARG A 284 9.10 -28.08 -29.26
C ARG A 284 7.63 -27.75 -29.56
N THR A 285 6.70 -28.34 -28.83
CA THR A 285 5.27 -28.09 -29.01
C THR A 285 4.90 -26.67 -28.52
N MET A 286 5.44 -26.23 -27.39
CA MET A 286 5.26 -24.84 -26.91
C MET A 286 5.87 -23.82 -27.88
N ASN A 287 7.08 -24.06 -28.39
CA ASN A 287 7.72 -23.15 -29.32
C ASN A 287 6.91 -23.02 -30.64
N ARG A 288 6.37 -24.13 -31.16
CA ARG A 288 5.47 -24.10 -32.33
C ARG A 288 4.22 -23.26 -32.05
N LYS A 289 3.56 -23.45 -30.91
CA LYS A 289 2.38 -22.66 -30.53
C LYS A 289 2.69 -21.18 -30.30
N LEU A 290 3.85 -20.87 -29.74
CA LEU A 290 4.28 -19.48 -29.60
C LEU A 290 4.53 -18.80 -30.95
N LEU A 291 5.11 -19.53 -31.92
CA LEU A 291 5.27 -19.05 -33.31
C LEU A 291 3.92 -18.79 -33.96
N GLU A 292 2.96 -19.73 -33.85
CA GLU A 292 1.60 -19.57 -34.36
C GLU A 292 0.90 -18.31 -33.78
N ILE A 293 1.17 -17.96 -32.51
CA ILE A 293 0.61 -16.76 -31.86
C ILE A 293 1.34 -15.47 -32.32
N CYS A 294 2.64 -15.54 -32.61
CA CYS A 294 3.42 -14.37 -33.04
C CYS A 294 3.21 -14.05 -34.54
N ASP A 295 2.73 -15.02 -35.34
CA ASP A 295 2.41 -14.85 -36.77
C ASP A 295 0.99 -14.33 -37.00
N LEU A 296 0.17 -14.17 -35.95
CA LEU A 296 -1.15 -13.51 -35.94
C LEU A 296 -1.02 -12.02 -35.66
#